data_10db1985286862ccaa3b874822ca1c59
#
_entry.id   10db1985286862ccaa3b874822ca1c59
#
_cell.length_a   1.000
_cell.length_b   1.000
_cell.length_c   1.000
_cell.angle_alpha   90.00
_cell.angle_beta   90.00
_cell.angle_gamma   90.00
#
_symmetry.space_group_name_H-M   'P 1'
#
loop_
_entity.id
_entity.type
_entity.pdbx_description
1 polymer ?
#
loop_
_entity_poly.entity_id
_entity_poly.type
_entity_poly.pdbx_seq_one_letter_code
_entity_poly.pdbx_strand_id
1 'polypeptide(L)'
;MQLKIYQEDAIADLLDKAKKLLSADGGKKLVFKAPTGSGKTIMMAEFLKQLVDDKEVKRPLSFIWAAPKKLHIQSKEKLDNYYEKSRTLECSYFEDLNDRKIEENEILFFNWSSVNKKGTNTIVKENEQEFYLSKVLERTREEGRTLVLIIDEVHYSAGQMDKKEKSAALQLRKDIDPSLTIEVSATPILEGDYDVKILVDDVKKEAMIKKSLVLNPNFVNVFKDGKIKTELGEKKFDKDSEKTVIGEALKKRAELIKSYKKEGSNINPLVLIQLPDRKGQREDELKDKVIKILKDDFNISTEKGNNKLAIWLSGEHINKEDVEKNDSEVEVLLFKQAIALGWDCPRAQVMALFREWHSPIFSIQTVGRIMRMPEPDRGKYYGEEILNYGYIYTNITNVVIDKDVAPGYVSFLTSKRIDKYESINLVSVYSKRHREKTRLSPRFIEIFLAQAKADSLKSKIDKTAKKVDIKIISDYKASDIDTLAGSKI
;
A
#
# COMPACT_ATOMS: atom_id res chain seq x y z
N MET A 1 -19.79 -14.22 -8.93
CA MET A 1 -18.68 -13.27 -9.21
C MET A 1 -17.77 -13.92 -10.22
N GLN A 2 -17.41 -13.23 -11.30
CA GLN A 2 -16.50 -13.77 -12.33
C GLN A 2 -15.09 -13.27 -12.03
N LEU A 3 -14.14 -14.20 -11.97
CA LEU A 3 -12.72 -13.86 -11.81
C LEU A 3 -12.18 -13.14 -13.05
N LYS A 4 -11.15 -12.32 -12.86
CA LYS A 4 -10.40 -11.68 -13.95
C LYS A 4 -9.28 -12.61 -14.42
N ILE A 5 -8.83 -12.45 -15.65
CA ILE A 5 -7.80 -13.32 -16.25
C ILE A 5 -6.57 -13.43 -15.34
N TYR A 6 -6.00 -12.29 -14.86
CA TYR A 6 -4.84 -12.34 -14.00
C TYR A 6 -5.09 -13.02 -12.65
N GLN A 7 -6.36 -13.05 -12.19
CA GLN A 7 -6.75 -13.74 -10.94
C GLN A 7 -6.77 -15.25 -11.16
N GLU A 8 -7.32 -15.71 -12.28
CA GLU A 8 -7.34 -17.13 -12.67
C GLU A 8 -5.90 -17.65 -12.83
N ASP A 9 -5.05 -16.92 -13.55
CA ASP A 9 -3.63 -17.26 -13.73
C ASP A 9 -2.88 -17.35 -12.39
N ALA A 10 -3.10 -16.39 -11.49
CA ALA A 10 -2.48 -16.39 -10.17
C ALA A 10 -2.96 -17.53 -9.28
N ILE A 11 -4.24 -17.88 -9.34
CA ILE A 11 -4.81 -19.02 -8.60
C ILE A 11 -4.21 -20.33 -9.11
N ALA A 12 -4.11 -20.52 -10.42
CA ALA A 12 -3.50 -21.69 -11.01
C ALA A 12 -2.02 -21.84 -10.61
N ASP A 13 -1.25 -20.74 -10.62
CA ASP A 13 0.16 -20.72 -10.20
C ASP A 13 0.32 -21.01 -8.69
N LEU A 14 -0.58 -20.45 -7.85
CA LEU A 14 -0.64 -20.75 -6.42
C LEU A 14 -0.89 -22.24 -6.17
N LEU A 15 -1.87 -22.82 -6.89
CA LEU A 15 -2.23 -24.22 -6.75
C LEU A 15 -1.08 -25.16 -7.13
N ASP A 16 -0.46 -24.94 -8.30
CA ASP A 16 0.69 -25.74 -8.74
C ASP A 16 1.84 -25.70 -7.74
N LYS A 17 2.21 -24.51 -7.26
CA LYS A 17 3.30 -24.31 -6.30
C LYS A 17 2.97 -24.88 -4.91
N ALA A 18 1.73 -24.70 -4.43
CA ALA A 18 1.30 -25.25 -3.15
C ALA A 18 1.33 -26.78 -3.15
N LYS A 19 0.88 -27.44 -4.23
CA LYS A 19 0.95 -28.91 -4.37
C LYS A 19 2.39 -29.41 -4.32
N LYS A 20 3.29 -28.76 -5.03
CA LYS A 20 4.74 -29.10 -5.00
C LYS A 20 5.33 -28.95 -3.60
N LEU A 21 4.96 -27.89 -2.88
CA LEU A 21 5.46 -27.63 -1.53
C LEU A 21 4.87 -28.60 -0.48
N LEU A 22 3.57 -28.94 -0.60
CA LEU A 22 2.92 -29.90 0.29
C LEU A 22 3.40 -31.33 0.06
N SER A 23 3.92 -31.67 -1.10
CA SER A 23 4.51 -32.97 -1.39
C SER A 23 5.94 -33.11 -0.85
N ALA A 24 6.61 -32.00 -0.53
CA ALA A 24 7.96 -31.99 0.02
C ALA A 24 7.94 -32.01 1.56
N ASP A 25 9.00 -32.57 2.17
CA ASP A 25 9.13 -32.58 3.63
C ASP A 25 9.56 -31.23 4.21
N GLY A 26 9.17 -31.00 5.47
CA GLY A 26 9.50 -29.79 6.25
C GLY A 26 8.60 -28.59 5.93
N GLY A 27 8.61 -27.62 6.84
CA GLY A 27 7.80 -26.41 6.76
C GLY A 27 8.21 -25.49 5.61
N LYS A 28 7.47 -25.49 4.52
CA LYS A 28 7.71 -24.73 3.29
C LYS A 28 7.06 -23.34 3.31
N LYS A 29 7.48 -22.46 2.42
CA LYS A 29 7.00 -21.09 2.33
C LYS A 29 6.60 -20.75 0.89
N LEU A 30 5.40 -20.22 0.73
CA LEU A 30 4.88 -19.65 -0.50
C LEU A 30 4.58 -18.17 -0.28
N VAL A 31 5.07 -17.31 -1.13
CA VAL A 31 4.79 -15.86 -1.04
C VAL A 31 3.85 -15.46 -2.17
N PHE A 32 2.71 -14.91 -1.80
CA PHE A 32 1.75 -14.33 -2.72
C PHE A 32 1.81 -12.81 -2.67
N LYS A 33 2.53 -12.22 -3.62
CA LYS A 33 2.68 -10.77 -3.76
C LYS A 33 1.65 -10.22 -4.74
N ALA A 34 0.68 -9.46 -4.23
CA ALA A 34 -0.36 -8.87 -5.06
C ALA A 34 -0.68 -7.43 -4.63
N PRO A 35 -0.91 -6.52 -5.59
CA PRO A 35 -1.23 -5.12 -5.31
C PRO A 35 -2.47 -4.96 -4.43
N THR A 36 -2.54 -3.83 -3.69
CA THR A 36 -3.78 -3.44 -3.00
C THR A 36 -4.87 -3.17 -4.04
N GLY A 37 -6.07 -3.74 -3.82
CA GLY A 37 -7.18 -3.62 -4.76
C GLY A 37 -7.21 -4.68 -5.87
N SER A 38 -6.24 -5.62 -5.92
CA SER A 38 -6.22 -6.72 -6.90
C SER A 38 -7.19 -7.86 -6.60
N GLY A 39 -7.85 -7.87 -5.44
CA GLY A 39 -8.74 -8.97 -5.04
C GLY A 39 -8.04 -10.12 -4.31
N LYS A 40 -6.95 -9.87 -3.59
CA LYS A 40 -6.17 -10.88 -2.83
C LYS A 40 -7.05 -11.87 -2.05
N THR A 41 -7.99 -11.36 -1.26
CA THR A 41 -8.86 -12.19 -0.39
C THR A 41 -9.71 -13.15 -1.21
N ILE A 42 -10.25 -12.72 -2.35
CA ILE A 42 -11.08 -13.54 -3.25
C ILE A 42 -10.23 -14.61 -3.95
N MET A 43 -9.04 -14.22 -4.41
CA MET A 43 -8.11 -15.18 -5.01
C MET A 43 -7.70 -16.25 -4.01
N MET A 44 -7.42 -15.86 -2.77
CA MET A 44 -7.11 -16.81 -1.70
C MET A 44 -8.30 -17.72 -1.38
N ALA A 45 -9.53 -17.18 -1.35
CA ALA A 45 -10.72 -17.99 -1.12
C ALA A 45 -10.89 -19.06 -2.21
N GLU A 46 -10.81 -18.68 -3.49
CA GLU A 46 -10.91 -19.64 -4.58
C GLU A 46 -9.72 -20.62 -4.62
N PHE A 47 -8.49 -20.13 -4.37
CA PHE A 47 -7.33 -20.99 -4.27
C PHE A 47 -7.48 -22.07 -3.18
N LEU A 48 -7.92 -21.70 -1.97
CA LEU A 48 -8.11 -22.66 -0.88
C LEU A 48 -9.19 -23.68 -1.21
N LYS A 49 -10.28 -23.24 -1.85
CA LYS A 49 -11.34 -24.14 -2.35
C LYS A 49 -10.79 -25.14 -3.35
N GLN A 50 -10.05 -24.66 -4.37
CA GLN A 50 -9.47 -25.56 -5.37
C GLN A 50 -8.41 -26.49 -4.75
N LEU A 51 -7.66 -26.03 -3.75
CA LEU A 51 -6.65 -26.84 -3.08
C LEU A 51 -7.24 -28.03 -2.30
N VAL A 52 -8.39 -27.83 -1.63
CA VAL A 52 -9.06 -28.92 -0.89
C VAL A 52 -9.84 -29.86 -1.81
N ASP A 53 -10.31 -29.37 -2.95
CA ASP A 53 -11.00 -30.16 -3.98
C ASP A 53 -10.02 -30.95 -4.88
N ASP A 54 -8.71 -30.66 -4.83
CA ASP A 54 -7.69 -31.26 -5.70
C ASP A 54 -7.34 -32.67 -5.27
N LYS A 55 -7.61 -33.65 -6.15
CA LYS A 55 -7.36 -35.08 -5.91
C LYS A 55 -5.88 -35.47 -5.75
N GLU A 56 -4.97 -34.62 -6.18
CA GLU A 56 -3.52 -34.84 -6.01
C GLU A 56 -3.07 -34.51 -4.60
N VAL A 57 -3.82 -33.68 -3.87
CA VAL A 57 -3.57 -33.38 -2.45
C VAL A 57 -4.16 -34.50 -1.59
N LYS A 58 -3.34 -35.49 -1.26
CA LYS A 58 -3.76 -36.71 -0.54
C LYS A 58 -3.84 -36.56 0.98
N ARG A 59 -3.51 -35.38 1.51
CA ARG A 59 -3.45 -35.14 2.96
C ARG A 59 -4.65 -34.30 3.40
N PRO A 60 -5.32 -34.66 4.51
CA PRO A 60 -6.38 -33.81 5.07
C PRO A 60 -5.76 -32.47 5.52
N LEU A 61 -6.30 -31.36 5.05
CA LEU A 61 -5.80 -30.02 5.33
C LEU A 61 -6.65 -29.32 6.39
N SER A 62 -5.97 -28.65 7.31
CA SER A 62 -6.57 -27.69 8.25
C SER A 62 -5.81 -26.37 8.14
N PHE A 63 -6.54 -25.26 8.17
CA PHE A 63 -6.00 -23.96 7.85
C PHE A 63 -6.00 -23.03 9.06
N ILE A 64 -5.03 -22.13 9.08
CA ILE A 64 -4.94 -21.05 10.05
C ILE A 64 -4.76 -19.76 9.30
N TRP A 65 -5.68 -18.80 9.46
CA TRP A 65 -5.59 -17.47 8.89
C TRP A 65 -5.25 -16.45 9.97
N ALA A 66 -4.01 -16.02 9.96
CA ALA A 66 -3.49 -15.06 10.90
C ALA A 66 -3.38 -13.68 10.25
N ALA A 67 -4.12 -12.70 10.78
CA ALA A 67 -4.09 -11.32 10.29
C ALA A 67 -4.03 -10.33 11.46
N PRO A 68 -3.45 -9.11 11.27
CA PRO A 68 -3.30 -8.16 12.35
C PRO A 68 -4.62 -7.45 12.71
N LYS A 69 -4.77 -7.11 13.98
CA LYS A 69 -5.91 -6.33 14.53
C LYS A 69 -7.27 -6.94 14.14
N LYS A 70 -8.14 -6.15 13.46
CA LYS A 70 -9.49 -6.58 13.03
C LYS A 70 -9.53 -7.14 11.60
N LEU A 71 -8.39 -7.25 10.92
CA LEU A 71 -8.34 -7.80 9.54
C LEU A 71 -8.83 -9.25 9.49
N HIS A 72 -8.51 -10.06 10.50
CA HIS A 72 -8.98 -11.45 10.57
C HIS A 72 -10.51 -11.54 10.58
N ILE A 73 -11.22 -10.59 11.21
CA ILE A 73 -12.69 -10.52 11.21
C ILE A 73 -13.20 -10.27 9.80
N GLN A 74 -12.64 -9.26 9.12
CA GLN A 74 -13.05 -8.90 7.76
C GLN A 74 -12.72 -10.00 6.73
N SER A 75 -11.58 -10.66 6.89
CA SER A 75 -11.20 -11.79 6.04
C SER A 75 -12.16 -12.96 6.26
N LYS A 76 -12.51 -13.28 7.53
CA LYS A 76 -13.48 -14.31 7.83
C LYS A 76 -14.84 -14.01 7.20
N GLU A 77 -15.41 -12.82 7.42
CA GLU A 77 -16.70 -12.42 6.85
C GLU A 77 -16.73 -12.55 5.31
N LYS A 78 -15.63 -12.17 4.63
CA LYS A 78 -15.53 -12.29 3.18
C LYS A 78 -15.46 -13.75 2.72
N LEU A 79 -14.72 -14.59 3.44
CA LEU A 79 -14.61 -16.01 3.13
C LEU A 79 -15.89 -16.76 3.48
N ASP A 80 -16.56 -16.45 4.60
CA ASP A 80 -17.88 -17.00 4.94
C ASP A 80 -18.88 -16.74 3.81
N ASN A 81 -19.00 -15.49 3.35
CA ASN A 81 -19.85 -15.12 2.25
C ASN A 81 -19.47 -15.83 0.92
N TYR A 82 -18.17 -16.07 0.70
CA TYR A 82 -17.70 -16.78 -0.49
C TYR A 82 -18.07 -18.25 -0.47
N TYR A 83 -17.95 -18.90 0.70
CA TYR A 83 -18.22 -20.33 0.85
C TYR A 83 -19.67 -20.66 1.20
N GLU A 84 -20.52 -19.67 1.50
CA GLU A 84 -21.91 -19.86 1.91
C GLU A 84 -22.68 -20.86 1.03
N LYS A 85 -22.47 -20.80 -0.29
CA LYS A 85 -23.14 -21.68 -1.25
C LYS A 85 -22.44 -23.03 -1.45
N SER A 86 -21.12 -23.05 -1.41
CA SER A 86 -20.32 -24.25 -1.69
C SER A 86 -20.13 -25.14 -0.47
N ARG A 87 -20.10 -24.55 0.73
CA ARG A 87 -19.76 -25.21 2.00
C ARG A 87 -18.47 -26.02 1.94
N THR A 88 -17.54 -25.63 1.08
CA THR A 88 -16.28 -26.37 0.85
C THR A 88 -15.32 -26.19 2.01
N LEU A 89 -15.31 -25.02 2.64
CA LEU A 89 -14.51 -24.72 3.83
C LEU A 89 -15.40 -24.07 4.90
N GLU A 90 -15.10 -24.39 6.16
CA GLU A 90 -15.71 -23.79 7.34
C GLU A 90 -14.77 -22.71 7.92
N CYS A 91 -15.33 -21.59 8.37
CA CYS A 91 -14.57 -20.50 8.95
C CYS A 91 -14.91 -20.30 10.41
N SER A 92 -13.95 -20.48 11.31
CA SER A 92 -14.18 -20.47 12.76
C SER A 92 -13.27 -19.46 13.47
N TYR A 93 -13.75 -18.89 14.56
CA TYR A 93 -12.88 -18.29 15.56
C TYR A 93 -12.42 -19.36 16.56
N PHE A 94 -11.46 -19.00 17.40
CA PHE A 94 -10.90 -19.93 18.35
C PHE A 94 -11.95 -20.51 19.30
N GLU A 95 -12.90 -19.69 19.72
CA GLU A 95 -13.99 -20.03 20.61
C GLU A 95 -15.03 -20.97 19.99
N ASP A 96 -15.10 -21.00 18.66
CA ASP A 96 -16.09 -21.76 17.88
C ASP A 96 -15.60 -23.18 17.56
N LEU A 97 -14.32 -23.50 17.83
CA LEU A 97 -13.71 -24.78 17.47
C LEU A 97 -14.38 -25.97 18.18
N ASN A 98 -14.86 -26.93 17.39
CA ASN A 98 -15.39 -28.18 17.87
C ASN A 98 -14.27 -29.10 18.42
N ASP A 99 -14.54 -29.84 19.48
CA ASP A 99 -13.60 -30.78 20.10
C ASP A 99 -12.20 -30.19 20.39
N ARG A 100 -12.09 -28.84 20.42
CA ARG A 100 -10.84 -28.10 20.68
C ARG A 100 -9.71 -28.48 19.73
N LYS A 101 -10.04 -28.65 18.46
CA LYS A 101 -9.12 -28.93 17.35
C LYS A 101 -9.62 -28.20 16.09
N ILE A 102 -8.78 -28.08 15.07
CA ILE A 102 -9.17 -27.56 13.77
C ILE A 102 -9.56 -28.75 12.89
N GLU A 103 -10.80 -28.76 12.42
CA GLU A 103 -11.32 -29.84 11.59
C GLU A 103 -10.71 -29.85 10.18
N GLU A 104 -10.90 -30.92 9.42
CA GLU A 104 -10.53 -30.97 8.01
C GLU A 104 -11.35 -29.93 7.22
N ASN A 105 -10.67 -29.18 6.35
CA ASN A 105 -11.25 -28.07 5.58
C ASN A 105 -11.82 -26.92 6.45
N GLU A 106 -11.36 -26.80 7.70
CA GLU A 106 -11.70 -25.69 8.56
C GLU A 106 -10.56 -24.65 8.57
N ILE A 107 -10.93 -23.37 8.60
CA ILE A 107 -10.02 -22.21 8.67
C ILE A 107 -10.20 -21.53 10.01
N LEU A 108 -9.21 -21.62 10.88
CA LEU A 108 -9.14 -20.88 12.14
C LEU A 108 -8.66 -19.45 11.89
N PHE A 109 -9.50 -18.46 12.20
CA PHE A 109 -9.15 -17.05 12.10
C PHE A 109 -8.75 -16.48 13.45
N PHE A 110 -7.60 -15.81 13.50
CA PHE A 110 -7.20 -15.09 14.71
C PHE A 110 -6.29 -13.88 14.45
N ASN A 111 -6.23 -13.00 15.46
CA ASN A 111 -5.38 -11.81 15.44
C ASN A 111 -3.96 -12.16 15.91
N TRP A 112 -2.99 -12.26 14.99
CA TRP A 112 -1.62 -12.59 15.36
C TRP A 112 -0.92 -11.49 16.17
N SER A 113 -1.33 -10.24 16.08
CA SER A 113 -0.73 -9.15 16.86
C SER A 113 -1.07 -9.22 18.36
N SER A 114 -2.10 -9.97 18.72
CA SER A 114 -2.45 -10.24 20.12
C SER A 114 -1.61 -11.36 20.74
N VAL A 115 -1.10 -12.29 19.94
CA VAL A 115 -0.28 -13.42 20.37
C VAL A 115 1.03 -12.99 21.04
N ASN A 116 1.60 -11.84 20.60
CA ASN A 116 2.85 -11.31 21.15
C ASN A 116 2.74 -10.59 22.49
N LYS A 117 1.56 -10.38 23.02
CA LYS A 117 1.37 -9.78 24.34
C LYS A 117 1.53 -10.85 25.43
N LYS A 118 2.78 -11.12 25.83
CA LYS A 118 3.09 -12.02 26.92
C LYS A 118 2.22 -11.68 28.15
N GLY A 119 1.38 -12.63 28.56
CA GLY A 119 0.68 -12.60 29.83
C GLY A 119 -0.80 -12.23 29.82
N THR A 120 -1.39 -11.77 28.72
CA THR A 120 -2.81 -11.36 28.68
C THR A 120 -3.66 -12.05 27.61
N ASN A 121 -3.08 -12.93 26.79
CA ASN A 121 -3.82 -13.56 25.71
C ASN A 121 -4.30 -14.95 26.11
N THR A 122 -5.61 -15.14 26.22
CA THR A 122 -6.27 -16.40 26.56
C THR A 122 -6.03 -17.51 25.53
N ILE A 123 -5.77 -17.15 24.26
CA ILE A 123 -5.53 -18.13 23.19
C ILE A 123 -4.16 -18.83 23.34
N VAL A 124 -3.15 -18.13 23.88
CA VAL A 124 -1.77 -18.66 23.97
C VAL A 124 -1.43 -19.17 25.35
N LYS A 125 -2.14 -18.70 26.39
CA LYS A 125 -1.86 -19.05 27.77
C LYS A 125 -2.45 -20.40 28.10
N GLU A 126 -1.60 -21.31 28.62
CA GLU A 126 -2.06 -22.57 29.19
C GLU A 126 -3.13 -22.34 30.25
N ASN A 127 -4.19 -23.10 30.18
CA ASN A 127 -5.31 -23.06 31.13
C ASN A 127 -5.73 -24.47 31.56
N GLU A 128 -6.43 -24.53 32.66
CA GLU A 128 -6.90 -25.81 33.26
C GLU A 128 -7.86 -26.58 32.33
N GLN A 129 -8.50 -25.89 31.39
CA GLN A 129 -9.41 -26.51 30.42
C GLN A 129 -8.67 -27.11 29.22
N GLU A 130 -7.35 -26.97 29.14
CA GLU A 130 -6.52 -27.41 28.00
C GLU A 130 -7.01 -26.81 26.63
N PHE A 131 -7.57 -25.59 26.67
CA PHE A 131 -8.05 -24.90 25.50
C PHE A 131 -7.19 -23.66 25.21
N TYR A 132 -6.05 -23.91 24.60
CA TYR A 132 -5.07 -22.92 24.15
C TYR A 132 -4.40 -23.39 22.87
N LEU A 133 -3.83 -22.46 22.11
CA LEU A 133 -3.41 -22.69 20.72
C LEU A 133 -2.50 -23.91 20.56
N SER A 134 -1.46 -24.06 21.38
CA SER A 134 -0.54 -25.20 21.22
C SER A 134 -1.22 -26.55 21.45
N LYS A 135 -2.20 -26.63 22.36
CA LYS A 135 -2.94 -27.88 22.60
C LYS A 135 -3.94 -28.18 21.47
N VAL A 136 -4.58 -27.12 20.91
CA VAL A 136 -5.44 -27.26 19.72
C VAL A 136 -4.62 -27.78 18.54
N LEU A 137 -3.40 -27.24 18.32
CA LEU A 137 -2.53 -27.68 17.23
C LEU A 137 -2.03 -29.12 17.42
N GLU A 138 -1.72 -29.49 18.65
CA GLU A 138 -1.33 -30.87 19.00
C GLU A 138 -2.45 -31.85 18.63
N ARG A 139 -3.68 -31.63 19.10
CA ARG A 139 -4.85 -32.46 18.79
C ARG A 139 -5.14 -32.54 17.30
N THR A 140 -5.01 -31.41 16.60
CA THR A 140 -5.19 -31.35 15.13
C THR A 140 -4.19 -32.28 14.42
N ARG A 141 -2.93 -32.31 14.87
CA ARG A 141 -1.90 -33.19 14.30
C ARG A 141 -2.07 -34.67 14.68
N GLU A 142 -2.51 -34.96 15.90
CA GLU A 142 -2.79 -36.32 16.34
C GLU A 142 -3.84 -37.02 15.47
N GLU A 143 -4.74 -36.22 14.85
CA GLU A 143 -5.71 -36.73 13.86
C GLU A 143 -5.16 -36.83 12.44
N GLY A 144 -3.84 -36.65 12.26
CA GLY A 144 -3.17 -36.79 10.97
C GLY A 144 -3.37 -35.61 10.02
N ARG A 145 -3.86 -34.47 10.50
CA ARG A 145 -4.14 -33.29 9.67
C ARG A 145 -2.88 -32.49 9.38
N THR A 146 -2.79 -31.99 8.17
CA THR A 146 -1.68 -31.15 7.70
C THR A 146 -2.06 -29.67 7.88
N LEU A 147 -1.26 -28.95 8.68
CA LEU A 147 -1.50 -27.54 8.97
C LEU A 147 -0.92 -26.65 7.88
N VAL A 148 -1.78 -25.76 7.34
CA VAL A 148 -1.41 -24.69 6.42
C VAL A 148 -1.66 -23.34 7.08
N LEU A 149 -0.62 -22.53 7.22
CA LEU A 149 -0.67 -21.20 7.81
C LEU A 149 -0.74 -20.13 6.73
N ILE A 150 -1.79 -19.33 6.72
CA ILE A 150 -1.91 -18.13 5.93
C ILE A 150 -1.60 -16.92 6.82
N ILE A 151 -0.62 -16.08 6.43
CA ILE A 151 -0.28 -14.85 7.12
C ILE A 151 -0.64 -13.68 6.21
N ASP A 152 -1.68 -12.95 6.58
CA ASP A 152 -2.19 -11.82 5.81
C ASP A 152 -1.63 -10.51 6.37
N GLU A 153 -1.13 -9.63 5.48
CA GLU A 153 -0.63 -8.29 5.78
C GLU A 153 0.41 -8.25 6.93
N VAL A 154 1.49 -9.02 6.81
CA VAL A 154 2.57 -9.14 7.84
C VAL A 154 3.27 -7.82 8.16
N HIS A 155 3.30 -6.90 7.22
CA HIS A 155 4.05 -5.64 7.29
C HIS A 155 3.33 -4.52 8.06
N TYR A 156 2.45 -4.88 8.99
CA TYR A 156 1.68 -3.91 9.73
C TYR A 156 2.47 -3.24 10.87
N SER A 157 3.14 -2.12 10.60
CA SER A 157 3.29 -1.00 11.52
C SER A 157 3.62 0.30 10.78
N ALA A 158 2.91 1.34 11.18
CA ALA A 158 3.10 2.67 10.66
C ALA A 158 4.46 3.22 11.11
N GLY A 159 5.44 3.27 10.21
CA GLY A 159 6.54 4.20 10.34
C GLY A 159 7.96 3.66 10.53
N GLN A 160 8.17 2.42 10.89
CA GLN A 160 9.50 1.78 10.88
C GLN A 160 9.32 0.28 10.64
N MET A 161 10.14 -0.32 9.76
CA MET A 161 10.31 -1.78 9.73
C MET A 161 10.88 -2.19 11.10
N ASP A 162 10.00 -2.43 12.05
CA ASP A 162 10.43 -2.84 13.36
C ASP A 162 10.92 -4.28 13.26
N LYS A 163 12.20 -4.50 13.59
CA LYS A 163 12.78 -5.85 13.75
C LYS A 163 11.88 -6.77 14.58
N LYS A 164 11.03 -6.17 15.42
CA LYS A 164 10.05 -6.87 16.26
C LYS A 164 8.92 -7.55 15.49
N GLU A 165 8.42 -6.99 14.37
CA GLU A 165 7.28 -7.59 13.63
C GLU A 165 7.73 -8.69 12.67
N LYS A 166 8.87 -8.52 11.99
CA LYS A 166 9.52 -9.64 11.30
C LYS A 166 9.78 -10.79 12.29
N SER A 167 10.20 -10.44 13.49
CA SER A 167 10.36 -11.37 14.64
C SER A 167 9.04 -12.04 15.04
N ALA A 168 7.91 -11.31 15.02
CA ALA A 168 6.61 -11.82 15.44
C ALA A 168 6.01 -12.82 14.46
N ALA A 169 6.03 -12.52 13.15
CA ALA A 169 5.56 -13.44 12.13
C ALA A 169 6.43 -14.72 12.06
N LEU A 170 7.75 -14.54 12.21
CA LEU A 170 8.67 -15.68 12.29
C LEU A 170 8.46 -16.51 13.57
N GLN A 171 8.16 -15.86 14.71
CA GLN A 171 7.84 -16.54 15.94
C GLN A 171 6.53 -17.30 15.83
N LEU A 172 5.47 -16.68 15.31
CA LEU A 172 4.19 -17.33 15.05
C LEU A 172 4.35 -18.58 14.18
N ARG A 173 5.13 -18.48 13.10
CA ARG A 173 5.42 -19.62 12.23
C ARG A 173 6.15 -20.73 12.98
N LYS A 174 7.09 -20.41 13.87
CA LYS A 174 7.78 -21.40 14.71
C LYS A 174 6.84 -22.06 15.71
N ASP A 175 5.96 -21.27 16.33
CA ASP A 175 5.05 -21.77 17.36
C ASP A 175 3.95 -22.67 16.75
N ILE A 176 3.52 -22.36 15.52
CA ILE A 176 2.53 -23.17 14.79
C ILE A 176 3.20 -24.36 14.10
N ASP A 177 4.43 -24.26 13.65
CA ASP A 177 5.17 -25.27 12.87
C ASP A 177 4.32 -25.89 11.73
N PRO A 178 3.84 -25.09 10.77
CA PRO A 178 2.99 -25.57 9.69
C PRO A 178 3.80 -26.27 8.59
N SER A 179 3.17 -27.21 7.90
CA SER A 179 3.76 -27.86 6.71
C SER A 179 3.94 -26.86 5.55
N LEU A 180 3.00 -25.90 5.41
CA LEU A 180 3.07 -24.84 4.44
C LEU A 180 2.70 -23.51 5.09
N THR A 181 3.50 -22.48 4.87
CA THR A 181 3.19 -21.09 5.21
C THR A 181 2.95 -20.31 3.93
N ILE A 182 1.85 -19.60 3.83
CA ILE A 182 1.52 -18.71 2.70
C ILE A 182 1.48 -17.26 3.22
N GLU A 183 2.41 -16.43 2.79
CA GLU A 183 2.36 -15.00 3.07
C GLU A 183 1.59 -14.27 1.96
N VAL A 184 0.55 -13.53 2.34
CA VAL A 184 -0.29 -12.76 1.42
C VAL A 184 -0.09 -11.27 1.68
N SER A 185 0.54 -10.57 0.76
CA SER A 185 0.88 -9.17 0.97
C SER A 185 1.11 -8.39 -0.33
N ALA A 186 0.95 -7.07 -0.30
CA ALA A 186 1.45 -6.19 -1.35
C ALA A 186 2.98 -5.98 -1.24
N THR A 187 3.50 -6.07 -0.02
CA THR A 187 4.93 -5.88 0.32
C THR A 187 5.39 -7.00 1.26
N PRO A 188 5.58 -8.23 0.75
CA PRO A 188 5.92 -9.38 1.58
C PRO A 188 7.30 -9.23 2.24
N ILE A 189 7.46 -9.89 3.39
CA ILE A 189 8.68 -9.86 4.21
C ILE A 189 9.41 -11.21 4.20
N LEU A 190 8.66 -12.31 4.06
CA LEU A 190 9.26 -13.64 4.01
C LEU A 190 9.95 -13.86 2.66
N GLU A 191 11.04 -14.59 2.70
CA GLU A 191 11.64 -15.20 1.51
C GLU A 191 10.97 -16.55 1.29
N GLY A 192 10.25 -16.70 0.18
CA GLY A 192 9.53 -17.89 -0.19
C GLY A 192 10.42 -18.95 -0.83
N ASP A 193 10.07 -20.24 -0.67
CA ASP A 193 10.60 -21.31 -1.52
C ASP A 193 10.09 -21.13 -2.96
N TYR A 194 8.86 -20.59 -3.07
CA TYR A 194 8.27 -20.09 -4.32
C TYR A 194 7.54 -18.76 -4.09
N ASP A 195 7.48 -17.94 -5.14
CA ASP A 195 6.75 -16.68 -5.17
C ASP A 195 5.72 -16.69 -6.31
N VAL A 196 4.51 -16.22 -6.02
CA VAL A 196 3.50 -15.86 -7.01
C VAL A 196 3.31 -14.35 -6.98
N LYS A 197 3.42 -13.70 -8.14
CA LYS A 197 3.42 -12.23 -8.21
C LYS A 197 2.45 -11.73 -9.27
N ILE A 198 1.55 -10.87 -8.85
CA ILE A 198 0.68 -10.10 -9.75
C ILE A 198 1.32 -8.75 -10.03
N LEU A 199 1.38 -8.39 -11.31
CA LEU A 199 1.87 -7.08 -11.73
C LEU A 199 0.75 -6.04 -11.63
N VAL A 200 1.11 -4.81 -11.26
CA VAL A 200 0.16 -3.69 -11.20
C VAL A 200 -0.48 -3.42 -12.56
N ASP A 201 0.29 -3.59 -13.64
CA ASP A 201 -0.19 -3.36 -15.00
C ASP A 201 -1.28 -4.35 -15.41
N ASP A 202 -1.25 -5.59 -14.94
CA ASP A 202 -2.30 -6.58 -15.22
C ASP A 202 -3.59 -6.23 -14.47
N VAL A 203 -3.48 -5.75 -13.24
CA VAL A 203 -4.61 -5.23 -12.47
C VAL A 203 -5.24 -4.00 -13.13
N LYS A 204 -4.42 -3.13 -13.72
CA LYS A 204 -4.87 -1.94 -14.48
C LYS A 204 -5.54 -2.33 -15.80
N LYS A 205 -5.05 -3.34 -16.52
CA LYS A 205 -5.67 -3.82 -17.78
C LYS A 205 -7.13 -4.22 -17.57
N GLU A 206 -7.42 -4.81 -16.42
CA GLU A 206 -8.77 -5.24 -16.03
C GLU A 206 -9.58 -4.13 -15.31
N ALA A 207 -9.08 -2.91 -15.28
CA ALA A 207 -9.69 -1.75 -14.64
C ALA A 207 -10.13 -1.99 -13.17
N MET A 208 -9.41 -2.81 -12.43
CA MET A 208 -9.66 -3.07 -11.02
C MET A 208 -9.17 -1.93 -10.13
N ILE A 209 -8.17 -1.21 -10.60
CA ILE A 209 -7.62 -0.02 -9.96
C ILE A 209 -7.52 1.14 -10.96
N LYS A 210 -7.48 2.36 -10.44
CA LYS A 210 -7.33 3.58 -11.25
C LYS A 210 -5.99 3.57 -11.99
N LYS A 211 -5.92 4.32 -13.09
CA LYS A 211 -4.73 4.40 -13.95
C LYS A 211 -3.54 4.98 -13.22
N SER A 212 -3.78 6.02 -12.41
CA SER A 212 -2.71 6.77 -11.73
C SER A 212 -3.24 7.70 -10.64
N LEU A 213 -2.31 8.36 -9.94
CA LEU A 213 -2.58 9.45 -9.02
C LEU A 213 -2.14 10.78 -9.62
N VAL A 214 -2.91 11.81 -9.36
CA VAL A 214 -2.59 13.19 -9.69
C VAL A 214 -2.33 13.95 -8.41
N LEU A 215 -1.11 14.46 -8.25
CA LEU A 215 -0.71 15.22 -7.09
C LEU A 215 -0.88 16.72 -7.36
N ASN A 216 -1.55 17.41 -6.45
CA ASN A 216 -1.74 18.87 -6.48
C ASN A 216 -2.19 19.41 -7.87
N PRO A 217 -3.22 18.82 -8.52
CA PRO A 217 -3.72 19.42 -9.74
C PRO A 217 -4.15 20.87 -9.45
N ASN A 218 -3.83 21.79 -10.37
CA ASN A 218 -4.08 23.23 -10.26
C ASN A 218 -3.19 24.00 -9.25
N PHE A 219 -2.25 23.34 -8.57
CA PHE A 219 -1.25 24.05 -7.78
C PHE A 219 -0.04 24.38 -8.64
N VAL A 220 0.29 25.67 -8.76
CA VAL A 220 1.45 26.13 -9.54
C VAL A 220 2.73 25.95 -8.72
N ASN A 221 2.66 26.20 -7.42
CA ASN A 221 3.78 26.02 -6.52
C ASN A 221 3.33 25.79 -5.08
N VAL A 222 4.09 24.96 -4.34
CA VAL A 222 3.96 24.76 -2.90
C VAL A 222 5.28 25.16 -2.27
N PHE A 223 5.26 26.15 -1.39
CA PHE A 223 6.46 26.69 -0.76
C PHE A 223 6.79 25.94 0.54
N LYS A 224 8.07 25.97 0.95
CA LYS A 224 8.55 25.30 2.19
C LYS A 224 7.84 25.79 3.46
N ASP A 225 7.30 27.01 3.46
CA ASP A 225 6.51 27.55 4.57
C ASP A 225 5.01 27.14 4.50
N GLY A 226 4.67 26.23 3.60
CA GLY A 226 3.30 25.71 3.42
C GLY A 226 2.39 26.61 2.58
N LYS A 227 2.88 27.73 2.06
CA LYS A 227 2.08 28.59 1.16
C LYS A 227 1.87 27.92 -0.19
N ILE A 228 0.72 28.18 -0.79
CA ILE A 228 0.31 27.60 -2.07
C ILE A 228 0.01 28.71 -3.09
N LYS A 229 0.45 28.50 -4.32
CA LYS A 229 0.06 29.31 -5.48
C LYS A 229 -0.79 28.47 -6.41
N THR A 230 -1.98 28.92 -6.74
CA THR A 230 -2.91 28.25 -7.66
C THR A 230 -2.90 28.89 -9.05
N GLU A 231 -3.37 28.17 -10.08
CA GLU A 231 -3.47 28.67 -11.46
C GLU A 231 -4.54 29.75 -11.64
N LEU A 232 -5.53 29.81 -10.75
CA LEU A 232 -6.66 30.72 -10.85
C LEU A 232 -6.33 32.10 -10.27
N GLY A 233 -5.77 32.97 -11.13
CA GLY A 233 -5.75 34.41 -10.93
C GLY A 233 -4.61 34.96 -10.10
N GLU A 234 -4.23 36.12 -10.48
CA GLU A 234 -3.27 37.07 -9.94
C GLU A 234 -2.94 36.89 -8.45
N LYS A 235 -1.69 36.53 -8.15
CA LYS A 235 -0.88 36.94 -6.96
C LYS A 235 -1.52 36.89 -5.57
N LYS A 236 -2.53 36.09 -5.28
CA LYS A 236 -2.93 35.86 -3.88
C LYS A 236 -2.27 34.62 -3.33
N PHE A 237 -1.19 34.82 -2.60
CA PHE A 237 -0.71 33.84 -1.62
C PHE A 237 -1.85 33.67 -0.60
N ASP A 238 -2.48 32.51 -0.55
CA ASP A 238 -3.46 32.25 0.47
C ASP A 238 -2.72 32.12 1.80
N LYS A 239 -3.12 32.93 2.78
CA LYS A 239 -2.54 32.88 4.14
C LYS A 239 -2.95 31.60 4.88
N ASP A 240 -4.01 30.94 4.41
CA ASP A 240 -4.53 29.70 4.98
C ASP A 240 -4.37 28.54 3.99
N SER A 241 -3.25 27.87 4.06
CA SER A 241 -2.90 26.75 3.18
C SER A 241 -3.82 25.55 3.37
N GLU A 242 -4.33 25.29 4.57
CA GLU A 242 -5.25 24.20 4.86
C GLU A 242 -6.60 24.45 4.19
N LYS A 243 -7.11 25.67 4.24
CA LYS A 243 -8.34 26.06 3.55
C LYS A 243 -8.22 25.88 2.04
N THR A 244 -7.07 26.26 1.45
CA THR A 244 -6.82 26.08 0.02
C THR A 244 -6.79 24.60 -0.37
N VAL A 245 -6.08 23.76 0.39
CA VAL A 245 -5.99 22.30 0.15
C VAL A 245 -7.37 21.67 0.21
N ILE A 246 -8.15 21.98 1.25
CA ILE A 246 -9.51 21.44 1.44
C ILE A 246 -10.43 21.94 0.31
N GLY A 247 -10.37 23.23 -0.03
CA GLY A 247 -11.18 23.83 -1.06
C GLY A 247 -10.97 23.21 -2.43
N GLU A 248 -9.72 22.99 -2.83
CA GLU A 248 -9.41 22.35 -4.11
C GLU A 248 -9.79 20.86 -4.12
N ALA A 249 -9.63 20.16 -3.00
CA ALA A 249 -10.10 18.78 -2.86
C ALA A 249 -11.62 18.67 -3.03
N LEU A 250 -12.39 19.59 -2.42
CA LEU A 250 -13.86 19.62 -2.54
C LEU A 250 -14.33 20.05 -3.93
N LYS A 251 -13.63 20.99 -4.58
CA LYS A 251 -13.90 21.34 -6.00
C LYS A 251 -13.70 20.12 -6.91
N LYS A 252 -12.60 19.38 -6.72
CA LYS A 252 -12.36 18.15 -7.49
C LYS A 252 -13.48 17.13 -7.26
N ARG A 253 -13.91 16.95 -6.01
CA ARG A 253 -15.05 16.09 -5.69
C ARG A 253 -16.32 16.52 -6.46
N ALA A 254 -16.63 17.82 -6.53
CA ALA A 254 -17.78 18.32 -7.26
C ALA A 254 -17.69 18.05 -8.77
N GLU A 255 -16.49 18.12 -9.37
CA GLU A 255 -16.25 17.73 -10.75
C GLU A 255 -16.51 16.24 -10.96
N LEU A 256 -15.99 15.39 -10.07
CA LEU A 256 -16.18 13.94 -10.14
C LEU A 256 -17.66 13.55 -10.05
N ILE A 257 -18.45 14.19 -9.18
CA ILE A 257 -19.92 13.95 -9.10
C ILE A 257 -20.58 14.22 -10.45
N LYS A 258 -20.23 15.32 -11.11
CA LYS A 258 -20.79 15.65 -12.43
C LYS A 258 -20.44 14.61 -13.47
N SER A 259 -19.21 14.10 -13.45
CA SER A 259 -18.74 13.08 -14.38
C SER A 259 -19.33 11.71 -14.09
N TYR A 260 -19.50 11.32 -12.82
CA TYR A 260 -20.24 10.08 -12.49
C TYR A 260 -21.68 10.11 -12.96
N LYS A 261 -22.37 11.26 -12.81
CA LYS A 261 -23.73 11.42 -13.33
C LYS A 261 -23.80 11.29 -14.86
N LYS A 262 -22.81 11.80 -15.60
CA LYS A 262 -22.72 11.62 -17.07
C LYS A 262 -22.52 10.16 -17.45
N GLU A 263 -21.80 9.39 -16.65
CA GLU A 263 -21.59 7.95 -16.84
C GLU A 263 -22.79 7.10 -16.39
N GLY A 264 -23.83 7.72 -15.85
CA GLY A 264 -25.00 7.02 -15.31
C GLY A 264 -24.73 6.27 -14.00
N SER A 265 -23.64 6.59 -13.30
CA SER A 265 -23.26 5.97 -12.03
C SER A 265 -23.72 6.81 -10.85
N ASN A 266 -24.33 6.16 -9.84
CA ASN A 266 -24.76 6.81 -8.59
C ASN A 266 -23.69 6.72 -7.51
N ILE A 267 -22.50 7.23 -7.82
CA ILE A 267 -21.37 7.25 -6.88
C ILE A 267 -21.24 8.64 -6.29
N ASN A 268 -21.21 8.70 -4.97
CA ASN A 268 -20.88 9.90 -4.21
C ASN A 268 -19.39 9.85 -3.80
N PRO A 269 -18.47 10.53 -4.52
CA PRO A 269 -17.04 10.47 -4.22
C PRO A 269 -16.74 10.97 -2.82
N LEU A 270 -15.90 10.23 -2.08
CA LEU A 270 -15.47 10.57 -0.73
C LEU A 270 -14.12 11.30 -0.78
N VAL A 271 -14.03 12.40 -0.04
CA VAL A 271 -12.76 13.07 0.28
C VAL A 271 -12.20 12.53 1.58
N LEU A 272 -10.98 12.05 1.54
CA LEU A 272 -10.22 11.63 2.72
C LEU A 272 -9.36 12.80 3.21
N ILE A 273 -9.47 13.17 4.48
CA ILE A 273 -8.58 14.17 5.09
C ILE A 273 -7.70 13.47 6.11
N GLN A 274 -6.40 13.40 5.84
CA GLN A 274 -5.44 12.78 6.74
C GLN A 274 -4.72 13.80 7.61
N LEU A 275 -4.90 13.66 8.93
CA LEU A 275 -4.22 14.45 9.93
C LEU A 275 -2.87 13.84 10.35
N PRO A 276 -1.92 14.64 10.86
CA PRO A 276 -0.64 14.16 11.41
C PRO A 276 -0.84 13.27 12.64
N ASP A 277 0.15 12.41 12.92
CA ASP A 277 0.11 11.46 14.07
C ASP A 277 0.65 12.04 15.38
N ARG A 278 1.18 13.24 15.36
CA ARG A 278 1.81 13.83 16.54
C ARG A 278 0.80 14.06 17.65
N LYS A 279 1.04 13.49 18.83
CA LYS A 279 0.24 13.75 20.02
C LYS A 279 0.68 15.11 20.59
N GLY A 280 -0.26 16.03 20.77
CA GLY A 280 -0.01 17.30 21.42
C GLY A 280 -0.95 18.42 20.98
N GLN A 281 -0.90 19.55 21.66
CA GLN A 281 -1.78 20.70 21.52
C GLN A 281 -1.92 21.20 20.05
N ARG A 282 -0.84 21.17 19.25
CA ARG A 282 -0.89 21.55 17.81
C ARG A 282 -1.73 20.64 16.93
N GLU A 283 -1.95 19.42 17.35
CA GLU A 283 -2.73 18.42 16.60
C GLU A 283 -4.24 18.69 16.79
N ASP A 284 -4.64 18.92 18.03
CA ASP A 284 -6.03 19.25 18.34
C ASP A 284 -6.41 20.58 17.67
N GLU A 285 -5.50 21.57 17.68
CA GLU A 285 -5.68 22.84 16.96
C GLU A 285 -5.90 22.66 15.45
N LEU A 286 -5.13 21.76 14.79
CA LEU A 286 -5.32 21.49 13.37
C LEU A 286 -6.62 20.75 13.08
N LYS A 287 -6.97 19.76 13.91
CA LYS A 287 -8.27 19.07 13.82
C LYS A 287 -9.43 20.06 13.91
N ASP A 288 -9.42 20.89 14.95
CA ASP A 288 -10.48 21.86 15.20
C ASP A 288 -10.54 22.90 14.07
N LYS A 289 -9.38 23.35 13.58
CA LYS A 289 -9.28 24.23 12.42
C LYS A 289 -9.91 23.60 11.17
N VAL A 290 -9.58 22.35 10.86
CA VAL A 290 -10.11 21.62 9.70
C VAL A 290 -11.64 21.46 9.83
N ILE A 291 -12.13 21.05 10.99
CA ILE A 291 -13.58 20.91 11.24
C ILE A 291 -14.27 22.26 11.08
N LYS A 292 -13.68 23.33 11.61
CA LYS A 292 -14.22 24.68 11.48
C LYS A 292 -14.28 25.14 10.02
N ILE A 293 -13.21 24.94 9.24
CA ILE A 293 -13.18 25.25 7.80
C ILE A 293 -14.29 24.49 7.06
N LEU A 294 -14.43 23.18 7.33
CA LEU A 294 -15.45 22.36 6.69
C LEU A 294 -16.86 22.84 7.01
N LYS A 295 -17.11 23.22 8.26
CA LYS A 295 -18.41 23.72 8.70
C LYS A 295 -18.72 25.11 8.16
N ASP A 296 -17.84 26.09 8.41
CA ASP A 296 -18.11 27.51 8.16
C ASP A 296 -18.03 27.87 6.68
N ASP A 297 -17.09 27.29 5.93
CA ASP A 297 -16.85 27.64 4.52
C ASP A 297 -17.54 26.71 3.54
N PHE A 298 -17.81 25.45 3.92
CA PHE A 298 -18.31 24.42 2.97
C PHE A 298 -19.63 23.77 3.42
N ASN A 299 -20.17 24.13 4.57
CA ASN A 299 -21.39 23.54 5.13
C ASN A 299 -21.32 22.00 5.23
N ILE A 300 -20.18 21.48 5.70
CA ILE A 300 -19.90 20.06 5.92
C ILE A 300 -19.66 19.87 7.41
N SER A 301 -20.55 19.17 8.11
CA SER A 301 -20.45 18.97 9.55
C SER A 301 -20.89 17.57 9.97
N THR A 302 -20.71 17.26 11.26
CA THR A 302 -21.22 16.05 11.91
C THR A 302 -22.60 16.22 12.53
N GLU A 303 -23.21 17.40 12.37
CA GLU A 303 -24.45 17.75 13.03
C GLU A 303 -25.65 16.98 12.46
N LYS A 304 -26.62 16.69 13.31
CA LYS A 304 -27.86 16.01 12.94
C LYS A 304 -28.58 16.79 11.84
N GLY A 305 -28.81 16.15 10.69
CA GLY A 305 -29.37 16.82 9.49
C GLY A 305 -28.31 17.31 8.49
N ASN A 306 -27.03 17.28 8.86
CA ASN A 306 -25.89 17.49 7.96
C ASN A 306 -24.79 16.47 8.25
N ASN A 307 -25.08 15.19 8.03
CA ASN A 307 -24.17 14.06 8.30
C ASN A 307 -23.07 13.88 7.22
N LYS A 308 -22.61 14.98 6.65
CA LYS A 308 -21.66 14.96 5.53
C LYS A 308 -20.21 14.71 5.96
N LEU A 309 -19.89 14.95 7.25
CA LEU A 309 -18.59 14.71 7.83
C LEU A 309 -18.62 13.44 8.68
N ALA A 310 -17.72 12.51 8.37
CA ALA A 310 -17.39 11.40 9.25
C ALA A 310 -16.03 11.64 9.93
N ILE A 311 -15.91 11.22 11.19
CA ILE A 311 -14.67 11.29 11.96
C ILE A 311 -14.28 9.88 12.40
N TRP A 312 -13.05 9.50 12.12
CA TRP A 312 -12.47 8.23 12.54
C TRP A 312 -11.08 8.46 13.13
N LEU A 313 -11.06 8.78 14.39
CA LEU A 313 -9.85 9.02 15.19
C LEU A 313 -9.77 8.01 16.34
N SER A 314 -8.62 7.99 17.04
CA SER A 314 -8.48 7.14 18.22
C SER A 314 -9.43 7.60 19.33
N GLY A 315 -10.42 6.78 19.64
CA GLY A 315 -11.43 7.10 20.66
C GLY A 315 -12.59 7.98 20.21
N GLU A 316 -12.62 8.45 18.96
CA GLU A 316 -13.70 9.27 18.41
C GLU A 316 -14.17 8.71 17.06
N HIS A 317 -15.39 8.23 17.02
CA HIS A 317 -16.03 7.65 15.84
C HIS A 317 -17.40 8.29 15.64
N ILE A 318 -17.55 9.13 14.62
CA ILE A 318 -18.79 9.84 14.31
C ILE A 318 -19.17 9.58 12.85
N ASN A 319 -20.43 9.28 12.58
CA ASN A 319 -21.00 9.05 11.24
C ASN A 319 -20.20 8.03 10.40
N LYS A 320 -19.64 6.99 11.06
CA LYS A 320 -18.78 6.01 10.40
C LYS A 320 -19.56 4.94 9.65
N GLU A 321 -20.79 4.70 10.04
CA GLU A 321 -21.65 3.67 9.49
C GLU A 321 -21.94 3.95 8.01
N ASP A 322 -21.87 2.92 7.20
CA ASP A 322 -22.16 2.98 5.76
C ASP A 322 -21.30 3.95 4.92
N VAL A 323 -20.17 4.45 5.47
CA VAL A 323 -19.26 5.34 4.72
C VAL A 323 -18.70 4.67 3.48
N GLU A 324 -18.58 3.35 3.49
CA GLU A 324 -18.05 2.54 2.40
C GLU A 324 -19.01 2.40 1.21
N LYS A 325 -20.31 2.56 1.42
CA LYS A 325 -21.33 2.44 0.36
C LYS A 325 -21.17 3.54 -0.68
N ASN A 326 -21.30 3.19 -1.95
CA ASN A 326 -21.08 4.12 -3.07
C ASN A 326 -22.01 5.34 -3.07
N ASP A 327 -23.22 5.20 -2.52
CA ASP A 327 -24.28 6.21 -2.44
C ASP A 327 -24.37 6.90 -1.07
N SER A 328 -23.49 6.58 -0.13
CA SER A 328 -23.47 7.19 1.21
C SER A 328 -23.45 8.71 1.16
N GLU A 329 -24.22 9.36 2.03
CA GLU A 329 -24.31 10.84 2.13
C GLU A 329 -23.04 11.49 2.65
N VAL A 330 -22.16 10.74 3.31
CA VAL A 330 -20.88 11.25 3.81
C VAL A 330 -20.00 11.71 2.66
N GLU A 331 -19.58 12.96 2.72
CA GLU A 331 -18.76 13.62 1.71
C GLU A 331 -17.28 13.66 2.06
N VAL A 332 -16.98 13.75 3.36
CA VAL A 332 -15.62 13.88 3.90
C VAL A 332 -15.42 12.91 5.06
N LEU A 333 -14.29 12.23 5.08
CA LEU A 333 -13.84 11.43 6.21
C LEU A 333 -12.52 11.97 6.76
N LEU A 334 -12.54 12.40 8.01
CA LEU A 334 -11.39 12.87 8.77
C LEU A 334 -10.74 11.71 9.53
N PHE A 335 -9.45 11.47 9.32
CA PHE A 335 -8.75 10.33 9.92
C PHE A 335 -7.26 10.61 10.20
N LYS A 336 -6.62 9.72 10.98
CA LYS A 336 -5.15 9.68 11.18
C LYS A 336 -4.54 8.40 10.61
N GLN A 337 -4.57 7.34 11.39
CA GLN A 337 -4.01 6.03 11.03
C GLN A 337 -5.07 4.95 10.80
N ALA A 338 -6.27 5.14 11.35
CA ALA A 338 -7.27 4.08 11.49
C ALA A 338 -7.66 3.41 10.17
N ILE A 339 -7.62 4.18 9.08
CA ILE A 339 -7.95 3.70 7.74
C ILE A 339 -6.87 2.77 7.16
N ALA A 340 -5.66 2.75 7.72
CA ALA A 340 -4.55 1.98 7.14
C ALA A 340 -4.79 0.46 7.11
N LEU A 341 -5.77 -0.07 7.87
CA LEU A 341 -6.00 -1.50 7.98
C LEU A 341 -7.42 -1.90 7.61
N GLY A 342 -7.50 -2.72 6.59
CA GLY A 342 -8.71 -3.46 6.24
C GLY A 342 -9.88 -2.63 5.71
N TRP A 343 -9.90 -1.32 5.92
CA TRP A 343 -10.97 -0.47 5.44
C TRP A 343 -11.03 -0.42 3.91
N ASP A 344 -12.20 -0.70 3.38
CA ASP A 344 -12.45 -0.82 1.94
C ASP A 344 -13.53 0.18 1.52
N CYS A 345 -13.13 1.26 0.87
CA CYS A 345 -14.05 2.28 0.37
C CYS A 345 -13.65 2.71 -1.04
N PRO A 346 -14.12 2.00 -2.07
CA PRO A 346 -13.74 2.26 -3.46
C PRO A 346 -14.16 3.64 -3.98
N ARG A 347 -15.19 4.26 -3.39
CA ARG A 347 -15.61 5.61 -3.73
C ARG A 347 -14.67 6.70 -3.18
N ALA A 348 -13.70 6.36 -2.32
CA ALA A 348 -12.65 7.28 -1.90
C ALA A 348 -11.73 7.56 -3.08
N GLN A 349 -11.74 8.79 -3.57
CA GLN A 349 -11.03 9.17 -4.81
C GLN A 349 -10.16 10.41 -4.66
N VAL A 350 -10.42 11.24 -3.65
CA VAL A 350 -9.71 12.47 -3.36
C VAL A 350 -9.13 12.41 -1.96
N MET A 351 -7.91 12.89 -1.78
CA MET A 351 -7.25 12.97 -0.48
C MET A 351 -6.68 14.37 -0.25
N ALA A 352 -6.99 14.97 0.90
CA ALA A 352 -6.28 16.10 1.46
C ALA A 352 -5.30 15.60 2.51
N LEU A 353 -4.01 15.82 2.28
CA LEU A 353 -2.94 15.25 3.08
C LEU A 353 -2.22 16.34 3.87
N PHE A 354 -2.31 16.27 5.21
CA PHE A 354 -1.60 17.15 6.16
C PHE A 354 -0.55 16.41 6.99
N ARG A 355 -0.26 15.17 6.61
CA ARG A 355 0.72 14.31 7.27
C ARG A 355 1.90 14.03 6.35
N GLU A 356 3.12 14.23 6.86
CA GLU A 356 4.31 13.74 6.18
C GLU A 356 4.38 12.21 6.20
N TRP A 357 4.65 11.63 5.05
CA TRP A 357 4.81 10.18 4.90
C TRP A 357 6.29 9.81 5.02
N HIS A 358 6.66 9.29 6.19
CA HIS A 358 8.03 8.85 6.45
C HIS A 358 8.26 7.37 6.12
N SER A 359 7.19 6.60 5.91
CA SER A 359 7.25 5.18 5.57
C SER A 359 6.67 4.91 4.19
N PRO A 360 7.46 4.34 3.27
CA PRO A 360 6.97 3.93 1.95
C PRO A 360 5.79 2.97 2.02
N ILE A 361 5.83 2.01 2.94
CA ILE A 361 4.78 0.99 3.12
C ILE A 361 3.44 1.63 3.49
N PHE A 362 3.46 2.56 4.43
CA PHE A 362 2.25 3.26 4.87
C PHE A 362 1.66 4.12 3.74
N SER A 363 2.51 4.81 2.97
CA SER A 363 2.05 5.59 1.82
C SER A 363 1.42 4.72 0.74
N ILE A 364 2.00 3.55 0.43
CA ILE A 364 1.44 2.59 -0.54
C ILE A 364 0.07 2.09 -0.10
N GLN A 365 -0.11 1.74 1.16
CA GLN A 365 -1.38 1.24 1.68
C GLN A 365 -2.46 2.32 1.66
N THR A 366 -2.13 3.54 2.06
CA THR A 366 -3.07 4.66 2.06
C THR A 366 -3.45 5.06 0.64
N VAL A 367 -2.46 5.16 -0.25
CA VAL A 367 -2.64 5.43 -1.69
C VAL A 367 -3.43 4.32 -2.38
N GLY A 368 -3.10 3.07 -2.09
CA GLY A 368 -3.77 1.91 -2.68
C GLY A 368 -5.30 1.91 -2.44
N ARG A 369 -5.79 2.63 -1.42
CA ARG A 369 -7.22 2.75 -1.16
C ARG A 369 -7.92 3.70 -2.12
N ILE A 370 -7.34 4.86 -2.39
CA ILE A 370 -7.89 5.80 -3.37
C ILE A 370 -7.68 5.34 -4.81
N MET A 371 -6.82 4.32 -5.01
CA MET A 371 -6.60 3.71 -6.32
C MET A 371 -7.70 2.71 -6.71
N ARG A 372 -8.52 2.21 -5.80
CA ARG A 372 -9.58 1.24 -6.13
C ARG A 372 -10.63 1.84 -7.03
N MET A 373 -11.12 1.05 -7.99
CA MET A 373 -12.27 1.45 -8.79
C MET A 373 -13.56 1.20 -8.00
N PRO A 374 -14.53 2.13 -8.01
CA PRO A 374 -15.79 1.96 -7.26
C PRO A 374 -16.73 0.93 -7.87
N GLU A 375 -16.60 0.63 -9.16
CA GLU A 375 -17.38 -0.35 -9.90
C GLU A 375 -16.44 -1.31 -10.66
N PRO A 376 -15.68 -2.19 -9.98
CA PRO A 376 -14.71 -3.08 -10.63
C PRO A 376 -15.35 -4.10 -11.56
N ASP A 377 -16.62 -4.41 -11.35
CA ASP A 377 -17.38 -5.36 -12.19
C ASP A 377 -17.64 -4.84 -13.61
N ARG A 378 -17.50 -3.52 -13.85
CA ARG A 378 -17.56 -2.96 -15.22
C ARG A 378 -16.50 -3.56 -16.14
N GLY A 379 -15.37 -4.03 -15.61
CA GLY A 379 -14.26 -4.61 -16.38
C GLY A 379 -13.57 -3.65 -17.35
N LYS A 380 -13.90 -2.36 -17.31
CA LYS A 380 -13.34 -1.30 -18.15
C LYS A 380 -13.35 0.05 -17.43
N TYR A 381 -12.47 0.93 -17.84
CA TYR A 381 -12.43 2.31 -17.37
C TYR A 381 -13.66 3.11 -17.81
N TYR A 382 -13.95 4.19 -17.06
CA TYR A 382 -14.99 5.14 -17.42
C TYR A 382 -14.60 5.91 -18.68
N GLY A 383 -15.59 6.32 -19.48
CA GLY A 383 -15.39 7.20 -20.63
C GLY A 383 -14.93 8.60 -20.22
N GLU A 384 -15.47 9.11 -19.10
CA GLU A 384 -15.00 10.35 -18.47
C GLU A 384 -13.64 10.11 -17.82
N GLU A 385 -12.57 10.56 -18.47
CA GLU A 385 -11.18 10.23 -18.10
C GLU A 385 -10.82 10.62 -16.66
N ILE A 386 -11.38 11.72 -16.12
CA ILE A 386 -11.11 12.16 -14.74
C ILE A 386 -11.53 11.15 -13.68
N LEU A 387 -12.47 10.26 -13.98
CA LEU A 387 -12.93 9.22 -13.07
C LEU A 387 -11.91 8.10 -12.90
N ASN A 388 -10.96 8.00 -13.81
CA ASN A 388 -9.95 6.94 -13.85
C ASN A 388 -8.68 7.28 -13.07
N TYR A 389 -8.66 8.39 -12.32
CA TYR A 389 -7.54 8.83 -11.50
C TYR A 389 -7.93 9.04 -10.04
N GLY A 390 -6.97 8.85 -9.14
CA GLY A 390 -7.05 9.35 -7.77
C GLY A 390 -6.37 10.71 -7.65
N TYR A 391 -6.80 11.53 -6.70
CA TYR A 391 -6.31 12.90 -6.55
C TYR A 391 -5.79 13.13 -5.13
N ILE A 392 -4.61 13.74 -5.01
CA ILE A 392 -4.01 14.11 -3.73
C ILE A 392 -3.72 15.60 -3.74
N TYR A 393 -4.18 16.29 -2.71
CA TYR A 393 -3.89 17.69 -2.44
C TYR A 393 -3.12 17.83 -1.14
N THR A 394 -2.05 18.60 -1.11
CA THR A 394 -1.23 18.78 0.08
C THR A 394 -0.45 20.09 0.03
N ASN A 395 -0.22 20.69 1.20
CA ASN A 395 0.69 21.80 1.40
C ASN A 395 2.10 21.36 1.83
N ILE A 396 2.37 20.06 1.83
CA ILE A 396 3.66 19.48 2.22
C ILE A 396 4.55 19.38 0.99
N THR A 397 5.77 19.95 1.07
CA THR A 397 6.72 19.99 -0.06
C THR A 397 7.45 18.66 -0.31
N ASN A 398 7.54 17.80 0.70
CA ASN A 398 8.32 16.57 0.68
C ASN A 398 7.44 15.31 0.68
N VAL A 399 6.40 15.27 -0.15
CA VAL A 399 5.65 14.03 -0.37
C VAL A 399 6.46 13.17 -1.33
N VAL A 400 7.29 12.29 -0.79
CA VAL A 400 8.00 11.29 -1.58
C VAL A 400 7.15 10.02 -1.59
N ILE A 401 6.55 9.71 -2.73
CA ILE A 401 6.05 8.36 -3.00
C ILE A 401 7.19 7.65 -3.72
N ASP A 402 7.83 6.74 -3.01
CA ASP A 402 9.00 6.03 -3.52
C ASP A 402 8.61 5.19 -4.74
N LYS A 403 9.20 5.54 -5.90
CA LYS A 403 8.96 4.83 -7.16
C LYS A 403 9.47 3.39 -7.12
N ASP A 404 10.47 3.13 -6.32
CA ASP A 404 11.10 1.81 -6.21
C ASP A 404 10.27 0.86 -5.33
N VAL A 405 9.50 1.41 -4.39
CA VAL A 405 8.62 0.64 -3.49
C VAL A 405 7.24 0.41 -4.09
N ALA A 406 6.81 1.26 -5.02
CA ALA A 406 5.52 1.15 -5.71
C ALA A 406 5.67 1.20 -7.25
N PRO A 407 6.49 0.32 -7.87
CA PRO A 407 6.65 0.33 -9.31
C PRO A 407 5.29 0.10 -9.99
N GLY A 408 4.89 1.04 -10.84
CA GLY A 408 3.65 0.98 -11.60
C GLY A 408 2.38 1.55 -10.91
N TYR A 409 2.39 1.78 -9.57
CA TYR A 409 1.24 2.40 -8.89
C TYR A 409 1.10 3.89 -9.17
N VAL A 410 2.21 4.57 -9.36
CA VAL A 410 2.21 6.03 -9.43
C VAL A 410 2.99 6.50 -10.64
N SER A 411 2.29 7.05 -11.59
CA SER A 411 2.85 8.03 -12.51
C SER A 411 2.41 9.41 -12.00
N PHE A 412 3.37 10.21 -11.55
CA PHE A 412 3.06 11.58 -11.17
C PHE A 412 2.87 12.41 -12.44
N LEU A 413 1.66 12.86 -12.67
CA LEU A 413 1.42 13.99 -13.55
C LEU A 413 1.62 15.26 -12.71
N THR A 414 2.86 15.63 -12.48
CA THR A 414 3.21 16.89 -11.84
C THR A 414 3.23 17.98 -12.90
N SER A 415 2.42 18.99 -12.72
CA SER A 415 2.32 20.24 -13.45
C SER A 415 1.91 20.15 -14.94
N LYS A 416 0.77 20.73 -15.27
CA LYS A 416 0.50 21.19 -16.64
C LYS A 416 1.39 22.40 -16.91
N ARG A 417 2.11 22.32 -18.02
CA ARG A 417 2.83 23.43 -18.57
C ARG A 417 1.83 24.52 -18.96
N ILE A 418 2.12 25.75 -18.61
CA ILE A 418 1.37 26.90 -19.09
C ILE A 418 1.65 27.05 -20.59
N ASP A 419 0.64 27.26 -21.42
CA ASP A 419 0.71 27.35 -22.88
C ASP A 419 1.68 28.42 -23.42
N LYS A 420 2.25 29.26 -22.55
CA LYS A 420 3.22 30.32 -22.88
C LYS A 420 4.66 29.85 -23.11
N TYR A 421 4.98 28.60 -22.82
CA TYR A 421 6.35 28.08 -23.00
C TYR A 421 6.38 27.08 -24.15
N GLU A 422 7.27 27.29 -25.11
CA GLU A 422 7.53 26.35 -26.21
C GLU A 422 7.91 24.96 -25.66
N SER A 423 7.48 23.88 -26.33
CA SER A 423 7.79 22.53 -25.88
C SER A 423 9.29 22.29 -25.98
N ILE A 424 9.95 22.14 -24.83
CA ILE A 424 11.31 21.65 -24.79
C ILE A 424 11.21 20.13 -25.00
N ASN A 425 11.60 19.64 -26.15
CA ASN A 425 11.75 18.23 -26.40
C ASN A 425 12.98 17.75 -25.60
N LEU A 426 12.76 17.27 -24.40
CA LEU A 426 13.79 16.54 -23.67
C LEU A 426 13.92 15.18 -24.33
N VAL A 427 14.93 15.02 -25.16
CA VAL A 427 15.31 13.70 -25.66
C VAL A 427 15.92 12.94 -24.49
N SER A 428 15.11 12.10 -23.87
CA SER A 428 15.62 11.13 -22.88
C SER A 428 16.31 9.99 -23.65
N VAL A 429 17.62 10.05 -23.74
CA VAL A 429 18.40 8.91 -24.23
C VAL A 429 18.59 7.95 -23.08
N TYR A 430 17.74 6.92 -23.02
CA TYR A 430 17.97 5.78 -22.13
C TYR A 430 19.06 4.88 -22.71
N SER A 431 20.30 5.10 -22.31
CA SER A 431 21.36 4.11 -22.52
C SER A 431 21.36 3.13 -21.34
N LYS A 432 21.01 1.87 -21.57
CA LYS A 432 21.30 0.80 -20.64
C LYS A 432 22.82 0.78 -20.44
N ARG A 433 23.30 1.27 -19.31
CA ARG A 433 24.72 1.18 -18.96
C ARG A 433 25.06 -0.29 -18.69
N HIS A 434 25.54 -1.00 -19.70
CA HIS A 434 26.33 -2.19 -19.40
C HIS A 434 27.59 -1.74 -18.65
N ARG A 435 27.97 -2.42 -17.58
CA ARG A 435 29.17 -2.12 -16.78
C ARG A 435 30.42 -1.93 -17.64
N GLU A 436 30.51 -2.64 -18.77
CA GLU A 436 31.61 -2.53 -19.73
C GLU A 436 31.60 -1.21 -20.53
N LYS A 437 30.47 -0.50 -20.62
CA LYS A 437 30.34 0.78 -21.36
C LYS A 437 30.42 2.01 -20.45
N THR A 438 30.60 1.85 -19.15
CA THR A 438 30.77 2.99 -18.20
C THR A 438 32.18 3.48 -18.06
N ARG A 439 33.15 2.82 -18.69
CA ARG A 439 34.55 3.30 -18.72
C ARG A 439 34.69 4.34 -19.80
N LEU A 440 35.18 5.50 -19.42
CA LEU A 440 35.67 6.47 -20.42
C LEU A 440 36.73 5.76 -21.28
N SER A 441 36.61 5.85 -22.58
CA SER A 441 37.58 5.17 -23.46
C SER A 441 38.99 5.70 -23.11
N PRO A 442 40.03 4.85 -23.19
CA PRO A 442 41.40 5.29 -22.98
C PRO A 442 41.75 6.51 -23.83
N ARG A 443 41.24 6.57 -25.05
CA ARG A 443 41.43 7.70 -25.96
C ARG A 443 40.78 9.01 -25.45
N PHE A 444 39.62 8.92 -24.78
CA PHE A 444 39.00 10.11 -24.16
C PHE A 444 39.82 10.62 -22.97
N ILE A 445 40.35 9.70 -22.16
CA ILE A 445 41.20 10.05 -21.00
C ILE A 445 42.48 10.70 -21.51
N GLU A 446 43.12 10.17 -22.56
CA GLU A 446 44.30 10.76 -23.17
C GLU A 446 44.07 12.18 -23.71
N ILE A 447 42.97 12.38 -24.45
CA ILE A 447 42.59 13.70 -25.00
C ILE A 447 42.31 14.68 -23.85
N PHE A 448 41.57 14.24 -22.82
CA PHE A 448 41.24 15.09 -21.67
C PHE A 448 42.50 15.48 -20.89
N LEU A 449 43.41 14.54 -20.62
CA LEU A 449 44.63 14.80 -19.93
C LEU A 449 45.60 15.69 -20.74
N ALA A 450 45.62 15.52 -22.05
CA ALA A 450 46.44 16.39 -22.95
C ALA A 450 45.91 17.83 -22.92
N GLN A 451 44.58 18.00 -23.00
CA GLN A 451 43.97 19.34 -22.92
C GLN A 451 44.13 19.99 -21.54
N ALA A 452 43.94 19.20 -20.45
CA ALA A 452 44.16 19.67 -19.10
C ALA A 452 45.60 20.12 -18.84
N LYS A 453 46.60 19.46 -19.46
CA LYS A 453 48.01 19.89 -19.44
C LYS A 453 48.21 21.18 -20.25
N ALA A 454 47.67 21.27 -21.46
CA ALA A 454 47.76 22.45 -22.31
C ALA A 454 47.21 23.69 -21.62
N ASP A 455 46.08 23.56 -20.92
CA ASP A 455 45.45 24.64 -20.18
C ASP A 455 46.05 24.91 -18.80
N SER A 456 47.13 24.20 -18.44
CA SER A 456 47.78 24.28 -17.13
C SER A 456 46.82 24.15 -15.95
N LEU A 457 45.79 23.32 -16.11
CA LEU A 457 44.70 23.14 -15.14
C LEU A 457 45.24 22.71 -13.77
N LYS A 458 46.26 21.85 -13.72
CA LYS A 458 46.87 21.43 -12.47
C LYS A 458 47.39 22.62 -11.65
N SER A 459 48.12 23.56 -12.27
CA SER A 459 48.65 24.74 -11.58
C SER A 459 47.54 25.72 -11.15
N LYS A 460 46.44 25.80 -11.89
CA LYS A 460 45.28 26.60 -11.54
C LYS A 460 44.53 26.02 -10.36
N ILE A 461 44.36 24.70 -10.31
CA ILE A 461 43.68 24.01 -9.20
C ILE A 461 44.52 24.00 -7.95
N ASP A 462 45.86 23.75 -8.05
CA ASP A 462 46.78 23.76 -6.89
C ASP A 462 46.83 25.11 -6.20
N LYS A 463 46.68 26.22 -6.94
CA LYS A 463 46.55 27.57 -6.36
C LYS A 463 45.24 27.75 -5.58
N THR A 464 44.20 27.06 -5.94
CA THR A 464 42.88 27.16 -5.30
C THR A 464 42.73 26.10 -4.21
N ALA A 465 43.35 24.93 -4.35
CA ALA A 465 43.25 23.78 -3.47
C ALA A 465 43.97 23.87 -2.17
N LYS A 466 44.81 24.91 -1.96
CA LYS A 466 45.46 25.18 -0.62
C LYS A 466 44.45 25.33 0.53
N LYS A 467 43.15 25.35 0.24
CA LYS A 467 42.08 25.43 1.25
C LYS A 467 41.10 24.23 1.24
N VAL A 468 41.18 23.30 0.31
CA VAL A 468 40.27 22.15 0.15
C VAL A 468 41.08 20.97 -0.35
N ASP A 469 40.98 19.85 0.33
CA ASP A 469 41.72 18.61 0.00
C ASP A 469 41.09 17.93 -1.26
N ILE A 470 41.35 18.52 -2.44
CA ILE A 470 40.84 18.04 -3.72
C ILE A 470 41.95 17.34 -4.47
N LYS A 471 41.84 16.02 -4.66
CA LYS A 471 42.71 15.27 -5.57
C LYS A 471 42.37 15.60 -7.02
N ILE A 472 43.39 15.88 -7.83
CA ILE A 472 43.26 16.21 -9.23
C ILE A 472 43.14 14.91 -10.05
N ILE A 473 42.27 14.86 -11.03
CA ILE A 473 42.03 13.69 -11.88
C ILE A 473 43.31 13.13 -12.49
N SER A 474 44.30 14.00 -12.78
CA SER A 474 45.60 13.58 -13.32
C SER A 474 46.45 12.75 -12.37
N ASP A 475 46.13 12.74 -11.09
CA ASP A 475 46.88 11.99 -10.07
C ASP A 475 46.32 10.60 -9.85
N TYR A 476 45.18 10.26 -10.52
CA TYR A 476 44.57 8.95 -10.46
C TYR A 476 44.99 8.05 -11.63
N LYS A 477 45.25 6.79 -11.35
CA LYS A 477 45.37 5.77 -12.38
C LYS A 477 44.01 5.50 -12.99
N ALA A 478 43.98 4.96 -14.22
CA ALA A 478 42.70 4.62 -14.88
C ALA A 478 41.77 3.73 -14.05
N SER A 479 42.35 2.86 -13.17
CA SER A 479 41.62 2.04 -12.20
C SER A 479 40.94 2.85 -11.07
N ASP A 480 41.41 4.04 -10.78
CA ASP A 480 40.90 4.86 -9.66
C ASP A 480 39.70 5.70 -10.10
N ILE A 481 39.55 5.94 -11.40
CA ILE A 481 38.44 6.67 -11.99
C ILE A 481 37.13 5.83 -11.87
N ASP A 482 37.23 4.52 -11.87
CA ASP A 482 36.09 3.60 -11.70
C ASP A 482 35.49 3.70 -10.26
N THR A 483 36.33 4.04 -9.27
CA THR A 483 35.88 4.23 -7.87
C THR A 483 35.26 5.60 -7.63
N LEU A 484 35.68 6.63 -8.36
CA LEU A 484 35.10 7.97 -8.28
C LEU A 484 33.71 8.07 -8.92
N ALA A 485 33.44 7.27 -9.95
CA ALA A 485 32.12 7.19 -10.59
C ALA A 485 31.04 6.52 -9.71
N GLY A 486 31.45 5.83 -8.64
CA GLY A 486 30.56 5.23 -7.63
C GLY A 486 30.33 6.07 -6.39
N SER A 487 31.12 7.14 -6.17
CA SER A 487 30.87 8.06 -5.07
C SER A 487 29.91 9.16 -5.51
N LYS A 488 28.80 9.28 -4.80
CA LYS A 488 27.73 10.26 -5.01
C LYS A 488 28.31 11.69 -5.14
N ILE A 489 28.08 12.30 -6.29
CA ILE A 489 27.98 13.75 -6.40
C ILE A 489 26.54 14.13 -6.06
#